data_afdb190d03a7ca52859554588bfbd79d
#
_entry.id   afdb190d03a7ca52859554588bfbd79d
#
_cell.length_a   1.000
_cell.length_b   1.000
_cell.length_c   1.000
_cell.angle_alpha   90.00
_cell.angle_beta   90.00
_cell.angle_gamma   90.00
#
_symmetry.space_group_name_H-M   'P 1'
#
loop_
_entity.id
_entity.type
_entity.pdbx_description
1 polymer ?
#
loop_
_entity_poly.entity_id
_entity_poly.type
_entity_poly.pdbx_seq_one_letter_code
_entity_poly.pdbx_strand_id
1 'polypeptide(L)'
;FWDDVPVEKQRQEFHGSLVWLAHRTGLKGDLTLVENLGFEQHMRAHSTRDKEEVYERLGIARLKKLIVRSLSAGQQRRVALARMLLADVPLWFMDEPFTNLDREGRALVLELVDEHCAAGGLCVMAAHQDFEVDAPVTKVKIQ
;
A
#
# COMPACT_ATOMS: atom_id res chain seq x y z
N PHE A 1 13.71 15.49 6.90
CA PHE A 1 13.99 16.15 5.64
C PHE A 1 13.44 15.30 4.50
N TRP A 2 12.97 15.92 3.44
CA TRP A 2 12.59 15.33 2.18
C TRP A 2 13.31 16.12 1.08
N ASP A 3 14.10 15.46 0.23
CA ASP A 3 14.97 16.12 -0.76
C ASP A 3 15.78 17.29 -0.16
N ASP A 4 16.44 17.03 0.97
CA ASP A 4 17.26 17.98 1.74
C ASP A 4 16.53 19.22 2.29
N VAL A 5 15.20 19.27 2.17
CA VAL A 5 14.35 20.34 2.70
C VAL A 5 13.56 19.83 3.92
N PRO A 6 13.44 20.63 5.02
CA PRO A 6 12.60 20.25 6.14
C PRO A 6 11.16 20.01 5.70
N VAL A 7 10.56 18.88 6.13
CA VAL A 7 9.19 18.48 5.77
C VAL A 7 8.17 19.57 6.10
N GLU A 8 8.39 20.33 7.18
CA GLU A 8 7.51 21.43 7.58
C GLU A 8 7.39 22.52 6.51
N LYS A 9 8.40 22.70 5.67
CA LYS A 9 8.44 23.71 4.61
C LYS A 9 7.82 23.24 3.30
N GLN A 10 7.63 21.91 3.14
CA GLN A 10 7.09 21.30 1.91
C GLN A 10 6.07 20.19 2.20
N ARG A 11 5.20 20.41 3.19
CA ARG A 11 4.23 19.40 3.65
C ARG A 11 3.36 18.84 2.53
N GLN A 12 2.88 19.70 1.64
CA GLN A 12 1.99 19.27 0.56
C GLN A 12 2.69 18.32 -0.40
N GLU A 13 3.92 18.63 -0.80
CA GLU A 13 4.74 17.81 -1.67
C GLU A 13 5.10 16.47 -1.01
N PHE A 14 5.54 16.52 0.25
CA PHE A 14 5.82 15.33 1.04
C PHE A 14 4.57 14.42 1.17
N HIS A 15 3.40 14.98 1.49
CA HIS A 15 2.15 14.22 1.57
C HIS A 15 1.72 13.66 0.20
N GLY A 16 2.03 14.34 -0.89
CA GLY A 16 1.82 13.84 -2.26
C GLY A 16 2.72 12.66 -2.61
N SER A 17 3.92 12.60 -2.01
CA SER A 17 4.95 11.60 -2.31
C SER A 17 4.85 10.33 -1.47
N LEU A 18 3.87 10.22 -0.56
CA LEU A 18 3.73 9.06 0.32
C LEU A 18 2.35 8.41 0.23
N VAL A 19 2.31 7.13 0.54
CA VAL A 19 1.07 6.38 0.82
C VAL A 19 1.21 5.60 2.12
N TRP A 20 0.12 5.46 2.86
CA TRP A 20 0.09 4.77 4.14
C TRP A 20 -0.86 3.58 4.10
N LEU A 21 -0.33 2.39 4.39
CA LEU A 21 -1.07 1.20 4.73
C LEU A 21 -1.17 1.11 6.27
N ALA A 22 -2.19 1.71 6.84
CA ALA A 22 -2.43 1.64 8.27
C ALA A 22 -2.93 0.25 8.71
N HIS A 23 -2.88 -0.03 10.01
CA HIS A 23 -3.47 -1.25 10.60
C HIS A 23 -4.96 -1.38 10.20
N ARG A 24 -5.75 -0.31 10.30
CA ARG A 24 -7.09 -0.24 9.70
C ARG A 24 -6.97 0.17 8.24
N THR A 25 -7.61 -0.56 7.35
CA THR A 25 -7.48 -0.34 5.90
C THR A 25 -7.97 1.03 5.41
N GLY A 26 -8.80 1.73 6.19
CA GLY A 26 -9.36 3.02 5.82
C GLY A 26 -10.34 2.97 4.63
N LEU A 27 -10.77 1.77 4.24
CA LEU A 27 -11.72 1.58 3.15
C LEU A 27 -13.15 1.95 3.59
N LYS A 28 -13.91 2.52 2.68
CA LYS A 28 -15.34 2.84 2.89
C LYS A 28 -16.18 1.60 2.67
N GLY A 29 -16.75 1.04 3.75
CA GLY A 29 -17.46 -0.23 3.73
C GLY A 29 -18.66 -0.28 2.81
N ASP A 30 -19.36 0.84 2.61
CA ASP A 30 -20.60 0.94 1.81
C ASP A 30 -20.32 1.15 0.31
N LEU A 31 -19.08 1.40 -0.07
CA LEU A 31 -18.68 1.51 -1.46
C LEU A 31 -18.15 0.17 -1.98
N THR A 32 -18.27 -0.04 -3.28
CA THR A 32 -17.62 -1.16 -3.97
C THR A 32 -16.11 -1.02 -3.96
N LEU A 33 -15.40 -2.10 -4.27
CA LEU A 33 -13.96 -2.08 -4.43
C LEU A 33 -13.52 -1.01 -5.44
N VAL A 34 -14.15 -0.97 -6.62
CA VAL A 34 -13.78 -0.02 -7.68
C VAL A 34 -14.03 1.43 -7.26
N GLU A 35 -15.14 1.70 -6.58
CA GLU A 35 -15.45 3.05 -6.06
C GLU A 35 -14.43 3.50 -5.01
N ASN A 36 -14.01 2.59 -4.09
CA ASN A 36 -12.97 2.89 -3.12
C ASN A 36 -11.65 3.27 -3.79
N LEU A 37 -11.21 2.48 -4.77
CA LEU A 37 -9.96 2.74 -5.48
C LEU A 37 -10.05 3.94 -6.42
N GLY A 38 -11.20 4.17 -7.04
CA GLY A 38 -11.47 5.34 -7.88
C GLY A 38 -11.40 6.66 -7.10
N PHE A 39 -11.92 6.69 -5.88
CA PHE A 39 -11.88 7.88 -5.03
C PHE A 39 -10.45 8.34 -4.75
N GLU A 40 -9.54 7.42 -4.42
CA GLU A 40 -8.13 7.73 -4.17
C GLU A 40 -7.42 8.27 -5.42
N GLN A 41 -7.73 7.72 -6.59
CA GLN A 41 -7.10 8.13 -7.85
C GLN A 41 -7.49 9.52 -8.30
N HIS A 42 -8.74 9.96 -8.01
CA HIS A 42 -9.15 11.34 -8.28
C HIS A 42 -8.45 12.35 -7.38
N MET A 43 -7.98 11.92 -6.23
CA MET A 43 -7.26 12.75 -5.26
C MET A 43 -5.75 12.85 -5.56
N ARG A 44 -5.20 11.95 -6.37
CA ARG A 44 -3.76 11.86 -6.67
C ARG A 44 -3.52 12.05 -8.15
N ALA A 45 -2.39 12.65 -8.50
CA ALA A 45 -1.94 12.74 -9.88
C ALA A 45 -1.74 11.33 -10.49
N HIS A 46 -1.96 11.22 -11.76
CA HIS A 46 -2.03 10.00 -12.56
C HIS A 46 -1.05 8.88 -12.19
N SER A 47 -1.58 7.73 -11.76
CA SER A 47 -0.84 6.48 -11.72
C SER A 47 -0.55 6.01 -13.15
N THR A 48 0.67 5.54 -13.38
CA THR A 48 1.08 4.90 -14.64
C THR A 48 0.72 3.41 -14.69
N ARG A 49 0.31 2.83 -13.55
CA ARG A 49 0.02 1.39 -13.42
C ARG A 49 -1.33 1.03 -13.99
N ASP A 50 -1.38 -0.09 -14.72
CA ASP A 50 -2.64 -0.68 -15.19
C ASP A 50 -3.44 -1.25 -14.01
N LYS A 51 -4.70 -0.82 -13.89
CA LYS A 51 -5.61 -1.23 -12.81
C LYS A 51 -5.95 -2.69 -12.86
N GLU A 52 -6.20 -3.21 -14.07
CA GLU A 52 -6.60 -4.61 -14.24
C GLU A 52 -5.45 -5.53 -13.86
N GLU A 53 -4.22 -5.19 -14.25
CA GLU A 53 -3.02 -5.93 -13.84
C GLU A 53 -2.86 -5.95 -12.32
N VAL A 54 -3.04 -4.81 -11.65
CA VAL A 54 -2.99 -4.73 -10.18
C VAL A 54 -4.08 -5.59 -9.53
N TYR A 55 -5.30 -5.59 -10.07
CA TYR A 55 -6.40 -6.39 -9.53
C TYR A 55 -6.15 -7.88 -9.69
N GLU A 56 -5.66 -8.31 -10.85
CA GLU A 56 -5.32 -9.72 -11.11
C GLU A 56 -4.18 -10.17 -10.19
N ARG A 57 -3.12 -9.40 -10.10
CA ARG A 57 -1.96 -9.71 -9.25
C ARG A 57 -2.34 -9.89 -7.78
N LEU A 58 -3.25 -9.06 -7.27
CA LEU A 58 -3.73 -9.12 -5.89
C LEU A 58 -4.87 -10.13 -5.70
N GLY A 59 -5.34 -10.82 -6.76
CA GLY A 59 -6.42 -11.78 -6.70
C GLY A 59 -7.78 -11.17 -6.34
N ILE A 60 -8.00 -9.90 -6.65
CA ILE A 60 -9.23 -9.14 -6.33
C ILE A 60 -10.08 -8.77 -7.55
N ALA A 61 -9.67 -9.16 -8.76
CA ALA A 61 -10.35 -8.79 -10.01
C ALA A 61 -11.84 -9.21 -10.02
N ARG A 62 -12.18 -10.37 -9.45
CA ARG A 62 -13.56 -10.87 -9.36
C ARG A 62 -14.41 -10.14 -8.32
N LEU A 63 -13.78 -9.36 -7.44
CA LEU A 63 -14.43 -8.66 -6.32
C LEU A 63 -14.84 -7.22 -6.66
N LYS A 64 -14.53 -6.72 -7.85
CA LYS A 64 -14.66 -5.30 -8.25
C LYS A 64 -16.00 -4.67 -7.94
N LYS A 65 -17.10 -5.42 -8.12
CA LYS A 65 -18.47 -4.95 -7.92
C LYS A 65 -19.03 -5.21 -6.52
N LEU A 66 -18.25 -5.89 -5.65
CA LEU A 66 -18.70 -6.18 -4.29
C LEU A 66 -18.43 -4.97 -3.39
N ILE A 67 -19.37 -4.70 -2.48
CA ILE A 67 -19.20 -3.68 -1.45
C ILE A 67 -18.16 -4.17 -0.41
N VAL A 68 -17.30 -3.26 0.01
CA VAL A 68 -16.11 -3.61 0.83
C VAL A 68 -16.49 -4.29 2.15
N ARG A 69 -17.59 -3.92 2.79
CA ARG A 69 -18.04 -4.57 4.04
C ARG A 69 -18.39 -6.06 3.87
N SER A 70 -18.68 -6.54 2.65
CA SER A 70 -18.95 -7.95 2.37
C SER A 70 -17.68 -8.78 2.13
N LEU A 71 -16.54 -8.14 2.02
CA LEU A 71 -15.25 -8.79 1.81
C LEU A 71 -14.68 -9.33 3.13
N SER A 72 -13.96 -10.45 3.06
CA SER A 72 -13.18 -10.93 4.20
C SER A 72 -12.07 -9.94 4.58
N ALA A 73 -11.56 -10.02 5.81
CA ALA A 73 -10.48 -9.15 6.26
C ALA A 73 -9.23 -9.23 5.36
N GLY A 74 -8.88 -10.44 4.90
CA GLY A 74 -7.78 -10.65 3.95
C GLY A 74 -8.05 -10.01 2.58
N GLN A 75 -9.27 -10.12 2.06
CA GLN A 75 -9.66 -9.43 0.83
C GLN A 75 -9.61 -7.92 0.97
N GLN A 76 -10.11 -7.37 2.09
CA GLN A 76 -9.99 -5.93 2.38
C GLN A 76 -8.52 -5.49 2.46
N ARG A 77 -7.65 -6.31 3.05
CA ARG A 77 -6.21 -6.02 3.09
C ARG A 77 -5.60 -5.98 1.70
N ARG A 78 -5.97 -6.91 0.81
CA ARG A 78 -5.55 -6.90 -0.60
C ARG A 78 -6.08 -5.67 -1.37
N VAL A 79 -7.28 -5.20 -1.09
CA VAL A 79 -7.81 -3.93 -1.64
C VAL A 79 -6.99 -2.73 -1.16
N ALA A 80 -6.59 -2.71 0.11
CA ALA A 80 -5.73 -1.65 0.63
C ALA A 80 -4.33 -1.67 0.00
N LEU A 81 -3.77 -2.85 -0.31
CA LEU A 81 -2.54 -2.99 -1.09
C LEU A 81 -2.72 -2.48 -2.53
N ALA A 82 -3.86 -2.76 -3.18
CA ALA A 82 -4.16 -2.19 -4.50
C ALA A 82 -4.13 -0.66 -4.49
N ARG A 83 -4.67 -0.05 -3.44
CA ARG A 83 -4.61 1.41 -3.25
C ARG A 83 -3.18 1.92 -3.19
N MET A 84 -2.28 1.21 -2.48
CA MET A 84 -0.87 1.58 -2.43
C MET A 84 -0.19 1.51 -3.80
N LEU A 85 -0.38 0.39 -4.51
CA LEU A 85 0.21 0.21 -5.84
C LEU A 85 -0.29 1.28 -6.82
N LEU A 86 -1.58 1.57 -6.79
CA LEU A 86 -2.21 2.57 -7.66
C LEU A 86 -1.91 4.02 -7.25
N ALA A 87 -1.39 4.26 -6.05
CA ALA A 87 -0.92 5.58 -5.65
C ALA A 87 0.35 5.99 -6.40
N ASP A 88 1.15 5.02 -6.83
CA ASP A 88 2.35 5.19 -7.65
C ASP A 88 3.30 6.29 -7.11
N VAL A 89 3.62 6.20 -5.83
CA VAL A 89 4.42 7.19 -5.09
C VAL A 89 5.69 6.57 -4.53
N PRO A 90 6.78 7.35 -4.37
CA PRO A 90 8.08 6.80 -3.98
C PRO A 90 8.19 6.33 -2.52
N LEU A 91 7.33 6.79 -1.62
CA LEU A 91 7.44 6.51 -0.19
C LEU A 91 6.23 5.71 0.33
N TRP A 92 6.50 4.50 0.83
CA TRP A 92 5.50 3.63 1.45
C TRP A 92 5.69 3.58 2.97
N PHE A 93 4.62 3.87 3.71
CA PHE A 93 4.52 3.57 5.13
C PHE A 93 3.57 2.39 5.34
N MET A 94 4.03 1.34 6.01
CA MET A 94 3.27 0.12 6.24
C MET A 94 3.24 -0.20 7.73
N ASP A 95 2.05 -0.17 8.31
CA ASP A 95 1.79 -0.55 9.69
C ASP A 95 1.12 -1.92 9.71
N GLU A 96 1.81 -2.92 10.29
CA GLU A 96 1.37 -4.31 10.36
C GLU A 96 0.90 -4.87 9.00
N PRO A 97 1.72 -4.84 7.94
CA PRO A 97 1.28 -5.14 6.58
C PRO A 97 0.77 -6.57 6.40
N PHE A 98 1.19 -7.50 7.24
CA PHE A 98 0.89 -8.93 7.16
C PHE A 98 -0.40 -9.34 7.85
N THR A 99 -1.06 -8.43 8.57
CA THR A 99 -2.29 -8.71 9.31
C THR A 99 -3.41 -9.18 8.38
N ASN A 100 -4.09 -10.27 8.76
CA ASN A 100 -5.17 -10.93 8.02
C ASN A 100 -4.75 -11.54 6.66
N LEU A 101 -3.47 -11.69 6.39
CA LEU A 101 -2.97 -12.35 5.20
C LEU A 101 -2.51 -13.78 5.52
N ASP A 102 -2.83 -14.69 4.60
CA ASP A 102 -2.27 -16.04 4.56
C ASP A 102 -0.80 -16.03 4.11
N ARG A 103 -0.18 -17.21 4.05
CA ARG A 103 1.22 -17.34 3.66
C ARG A 103 1.49 -16.75 2.27
N GLU A 104 0.61 -16.98 1.31
CA GLU A 104 0.76 -16.47 -0.06
C GLU A 104 0.61 -14.95 -0.10
N GLY A 105 -0.39 -14.42 0.62
CA GLY A 105 -0.57 -12.96 0.74
C GLY A 105 0.61 -12.26 1.39
N ARG A 106 1.25 -12.89 2.38
CA ARG A 106 2.48 -12.36 3.00
C ARG A 106 3.66 -12.36 2.04
N ALA A 107 3.87 -13.46 1.30
CA ALA A 107 4.92 -13.55 0.28
C ALA A 107 4.73 -12.45 -0.78
N LEU A 108 3.49 -12.24 -1.23
CA LEU A 108 3.16 -11.19 -2.19
C LEU A 108 3.50 -9.79 -1.66
N VAL A 109 3.25 -9.49 -0.37
CA VAL A 109 3.63 -8.20 0.22
C VAL A 109 5.14 -8.00 0.17
N LEU A 110 5.93 -9.02 0.51
CA LEU A 110 7.39 -8.95 0.49
C LEU A 110 7.92 -8.73 -0.93
N GLU A 111 7.40 -9.47 -1.91
CA GLU A 111 7.70 -9.29 -3.33
C GLU A 111 7.41 -7.86 -3.80
N LEU A 112 6.25 -7.30 -3.43
CA LEU A 112 5.88 -5.92 -3.76
C LEU A 112 6.83 -4.88 -3.14
N VAL A 113 7.29 -5.13 -1.91
CA VAL A 113 8.27 -4.26 -1.24
C VAL A 113 9.62 -4.32 -1.95
N ASP A 114 10.10 -5.51 -2.29
CA ASP A 114 11.37 -5.68 -3.01
C ASP A 114 11.34 -5.00 -4.38
N GLU A 115 10.26 -5.18 -5.15
CA GLU A 115 10.08 -4.50 -6.44
C GLU A 115 10.04 -2.98 -6.30
N HIS A 116 9.31 -2.48 -5.29
CA HIS A 116 9.23 -1.04 -5.03
C HIS A 116 10.59 -0.45 -4.70
N CYS A 117 11.36 -1.10 -3.83
CA CYS A 117 12.69 -0.67 -3.46
C CYS A 117 13.68 -0.78 -4.64
N ALA A 118 13.60 -1.86 -5.44
CA ALA A 118 14.41 -2.03 -6.64
C ALA A 118 14.14 -0.94 -7.71
N ALA A 119 12.91 -0.42 -7.76
CA ALA A 119 12.54 0.69 -8.62
C ALA A 119 12.94 2.07 -8.06
N GLY A 120 13.69 2.13 -6.95
CA GLY A 120 14.17 3.36 -6.31
C GLY A 120 13.20 3.94 -5.26
N GLY A 121 12.15 3.22 -4.90
CA GLY A 121 11.25 3.60 -3.82
C GLY A 121 11.83 3.32 -2.43
N LEU A 122 11.21 3.89 -1.42
CA LEU A 122 11.54 3.69 0.00
C LEU A 122 10.32 3.12 0.74
N CYS A 123 10.55 2.08 1.55
CA CYS A 123 9.51 1.50 2.39
C CYS A 123 9.91 1.64 3.87
N VAL A 124 9.01 2.24 4.67
CA VAL A 124 9.10 2.25 6.14
C VAL A 124 8.03 1.31 6.67
N MET A 125 8.47 0.24 7.36
CA MET A 125 7.58 -0.82 7.82
C MET A 125 7.67 -1.00 9.33
N ALA A 126 6.51 -1.02 10.00
CA ALA A 126 6.37 -1.47 11.37
C ALA A 126 5.71 -2.87 11.36
N ALA A 127 6.39 -3.87 11.88
CA ALA A 127 5.88 -5.23 11.97
C ALA A 127 6.40 -5.92 13.25
N HIS A 128 5.53 -6.69 13.91
CA HIS A 128 5.90 -7.47 15.09
C HIS A 128 6.55 -8.82 14.76
N GLN A 129 6.47 -9.24 13.51
CA GLN A 129 6.99 -10.53 13.05
C GLN A 129 8.27 -10.31 12.24
N ASP A 130 9.20 -11.24 12.38
CA ASP A 130 10.38 -11.27 11.51
C ASP A 130 9.98 -11.57 10.08
N PHE A 131 10.63 -10.88 9.16
CA PHE A 131 10.49 -11.05 7.72
C PHE A 131 11.85 -10.82 7.05
N GLU A 132 12.01 -11.39 5.88
CA GLU A 132 13.19 -11.23 5.02
C GLU A 132 12.76 -10.59 3.71
N VAL A 133 13.52 -9.61 3.25
CA VAL A 133 13.39 -8.94 1.96
C VAL A 133 14.77 -8.87 1.31
N ASP A 134 14.81 -8.83 0.00
CA ASP A 134 16.07 -8.70 -0.76
C ASP A 134 16.59 -7.26 -0.74
N ALA A 135 15.73 -6.29 -0.50
CA ALA A 135 16.08 -4.88 -0.37
C ALA A 135 17.00 -4.62 0.85
N PRO A 136 17.91 -3.64 0.79
CA PRO A 136 18.70 -3.22 1.95
C PRO A 136 17.82 -2.76 3.12
N VAL A 137 17.99 -3.34 4.30
CA VAL A 137 17.19 -3.05 5.49
C VAL A 137 18.00 -2.33 6.56
N THR A 138 17.47 -1.22 7.07
CA THR A 138 17.94 -0.58 8.30
C THR A 138 16.90 -0.77 9.41
N LYS A 139 17.27 -1.46 10.49
CA LYS A 139 16.38 -1.66 11.65
C LYS A 139 16.49 -0.48 12.61
N VAL A 140 15.39 0.18 12.89
CA VAL A 140 15.28 1.28 13.86
C VAL A 140 14.52 0.80 15.09
N LYS A 141 15.12 0.90 16.27
CA LYS A 141 14.40 0.68 17.54
C LYS A 141 13.88 2.01 18.05
N ILE A 142 12.57 2.09 18.20
CA ILE A 142 11.90 3.22 18.86
C ILE A 142 11.84 2.87 20.36
N GLN A 143 12.47 3.71 21.19
CA GLN A 143 12.44 3.61 22.66
C GLN A 143 11.22 4.32 23.22
#